data_92ebd50269a5fd162d24e5eec125be41
#
_entry.id   92ebd50269a5fd162d24e5eec125be41
#
_cell.length_a   1.000
_cell.length_b   1.000
_cell.length_c   1.000
_cell.angle_alpha   90.00
_cell.angle_beta   90.00
_cell.angle_gamma   90.00
#
_symmetry.space_group_name_H-M   'P 1'
#
loop_
_entity.id
_entity.type
_entity.pdbx_description
1 polymer ?
#
loop_
_entity_poly.entity_id
_entity_poly.type
_entity_poly.pdbx_seq_one_letter_code
_entity_poly.pdbx_strand_id
1 'polypeptide(L)'
;MDLEHPTPIRPEEHASFDANRMGKSTLFQSERLLVGLNAFEPGQEHRLHAHAGLDKVYHVLAGSGLFLLEGREVPMTAGTLLVAPAEVPHGIRNTGSTRLLVLAILAPSP
;
A
#
# COMPACT_ATOMS: atom_id res chain seq x y z
N MET A 1 13.43 12.55 -6.80
CA MET A 1 12.35 13.25 -7.53
C MET A 1 12.59 14.74 -7.45
N ASP A 2 12.50 15.42 -8.56
CA ASP A 2 12.59 16.87 -8.63
C ASP A 2 11.23 17.50 -8.38
N LEU A 3 11.09 18.24 -7.27
CA LEU A 3 9.81 18.84 -6.87
C LEU A 3 9.52 20.16 -7.57
N GLU A 4 10.55 20.82 -8.13
CA GLU A 4 10.36 22.05 -8.87
C GLU A 4 9.89 21.78 -10.31
N HIS A 5 10.17 20.58 -10.81
CA HIS A 5 9.83 20.16 -12.15
C HIS A 5 9.13 18.78 -12.10
N PRO A 6 7.84 18.76 -11.72
CA PRO A 6 7.14 17.49 -11.58
C PRO A 6 7.23 16.63 -12.83
N THR A 7 7.53 15.35 -12.63
CA THR A 7 7.69 14.38 -13.70
C THR A 7 6.80 13.18 -13.43
N PRO A 8 6.07 12.67 -14.44
CA PRO A 8 5.27 11.46 -14.25
C PRO A 8 6.13 10.26 -13.85
N ILE A 9 5.58 9.44 -12.98
CA ILE A 9 6.20 8.20 -12.51
C ILE A 9 5.29 7.04 -12.87
N ARG A 10 5.88 5.92 -13.31
CA ARG A 10 5.18 4.65 -13.45
C ARG A 10 5.46 3.83 -12.17
N PRO A 11 4.49 3.73 -11.25
CA PRO A 11 4.75 3.11 -9.96
C PRO A 11 5.29 1.69 -10.06
N GLU A 12 4.78 0.90 -10.99
CA GLU A 12 5.16 -0.50 -11.15
C GLU A 12 6.65 -0.70 -11.48
N GLU A 13 7.31 0.31 -12.03
CA GLU A 13 8.75 0.27 -12.32
C GLU A 13 9.60 0.41 -11.06
N HIS A 14 8.99 0.82 -9.95
CA HIS A 14 9.67 1.04 -8.67
C HIS A 14 9.30 0.00 -7.62
N ALA A 15 8.54 -1.03 -8.00
CA ALA A 15 8.14 -2.08 -7.09
C ALA A 15 9.34 -2.91 -6.66
N SER A 16 9.39 -3.23 -5.36
CA SER A 16 10.43 -4.06 -4.78
C SER A 16 9.78 -5.24 -4.08
N PHE A 17 9.91 -6.43 -4.66
CA PHE A 17 9.41 -7.67 -4.08
C PHE A 17 10.53 -8.39 -3.35
N ASP A 18 10.20 -9.00 -2.22
CA ASP A 18 11.14 -9.73 -1.38
C ASP A 18 10.55 -11.12 -1.11
N ALA A 19 11.36 -12.17 -1.25
CA ALA A 19 10.89 -13.55 -1.08
C ALA A 19 10.51 -13.86 0.39
N ASN A 20 11.02 -13.11 1.35
CA ASN A 20 10.87 -13.41 2.76
C ASN A 20 9.77 -12.59 3.45
N ARG A 21 9.36 -11.48 2.89
CA ARG A 21 8.36 -10.59 3.46
C ARG A 21 7.89 -9.58 2.42
N MET A 22 6.75 -8.91 2.69
CA MET A 22 6.29 -7.86 1.80
C MET A 22 7.38 -6.80 1.59
N GLY A 23 7.50 -6.33 0.37
CA GLY A 23 8.43 -5.27 0.03
C GLY A 23 7.81 -3.89 0.16
N LYS A 24 8.62 -2.91 0.47
CA LYS A 24 8.22 -1.50 0.51
C LYS A 24 9.18 -0.67 -0.31
N SER A 25 8.64 0.30 -1.03
CA SER A 25 9.45 1.31 -1.69
C SER A 25 8.77 2.66 -1.56
N THR A 26 9.57 3.72 -1.52
CA THR A 26 9.08 5.09 -1.40
C THR A 26 9.26 5.80 -2.73
N LEU A 27 8.17 6.35 -3.26
CA LEU A 27 8.19 7.13 -4.50
C LEU A 27 8.44 8.61 -4.20
N PHE A 28 7.84 9.11 -3.12
CA PHE A 28 7.96 10.50 -2.71
C PHE A 28 7.67 10.63 -1.22
N GLN A 29 8.36 11.54 -0.56
CA GLN A 29 8.09 11.86 0.84
C GLN A 29 8.39 13.32 1.13
N SER A 30 7.46 13.96 1.84
CA SER A 30 7.63 15.27 2.44
C SER A 30 7.01 15.23 3.84
N GLU A 31 6.97 16.37 4.53
CA GLU A 31 6.28 16.44 5.82
C GLU A 31 4.77 16.21 5.68
N ARG A 32 4.20 16.49 4.52
CA ARG A 32 2.77 16.46 4.29
C ARG A 32 2.27 15.12 3.82
N LEU A 33 3.11 14.34 3.13
CA LEU A 33 2.65 13.09 2.61
C LEU A 33 3.81 12.14 2.30
N LEU A 34 3.50 10.83 2.35
CA LEU A 34 4.38 9.79 1.83
C LEU A 34 3.60 9.03 0.75
N VAL A 35 4.22 8.86 -0.41
CA VAL A 35 3.68 8.02 -1.49
C VAL A 35 4.62 6.84 -1.66
N GLY A 36 4.12 5.63 -1.48
CA GLY A 36 4.93 4.44 -1.56
C GLY A 36 4.20 3.26 -2.19
N LEU A 37 4.91 2.16 -2.25
CA LEU A 37 4.39 0.89 -2.76
C LEU A 37 4.55 -0.19 -1.69
N ASN A 38 3.53 -1.03 -1.58
CA ASN A 38 3.58 -2.28 -0.86
C ASN A 38 3.50 -3.40 -1.88
N ALA A 39 4.48 -4.29 -1.88
CA ALA A 39 4.63 -5.34 -2.88
C ALA A 39 4.61 -6.71 -2.19
N PHE A 40 3.70 -7.59 -2.61
CA PHE A 40 3.46 -8.86 -1.95
C PHE A 40 3.62 -10.02 -2.92
N GLU A 41 4.50 -10.96 -2.61
CA GLU A 41 4.49 -12.27 -3.23
C GLU A 41 3.27 -13.05 -2.70
N PRO A 42 2.82 -14.11 -3.39
CA PRO A 42 1.70 -14.91 -2.88
C PRO A 42 1.92 -15.38 -1.45
N GLY A 43 0.90 -15.22 -0.60
CA GLY A 43 0.92 -15.62 0.80
C GLY A 43 1.45 -14.57 1.77
N GLN A 44 2.07 -13.53 1.28
CA GLN A 44 2.61 -12.49 2.16
C GLN A 44 1.50 -11.57 2.68
N GLU A 45 1.74 -10.98 3.86
CA GLU A 45 0.77 -10.10 4.46
C GLU A 45 1.44 -8.94 5.20
N HIS A 46 0.69 -7.85 5.29
CA HIS A 46 0.92 -6.76 6.23
C HIS A 46 -0.19 -6.87 7.27
N ARG A 47 0.19 -7.24 8.50
CA ARG A 47 -0.78 -7.56 9.56
C ARG A 47 -1.68 -6.38 9.89
N LEU A 48 -2.83 -6.69 10.49
CA LEU A 48 -3.76 -5.68 10.99
C LEU A 48 -3.03 -4.75 11.96
N HIS A 49 -3.08 -3.46 11.70
CA HIS A 49 -2.42 -2.43 12.49
C HIS A 49 -3.17 -1.12 12.34
N ALA A 50 -2.86 -0.16 13.20
CA ALA A 50 -3.45 1.17 13.13
C ALA A 50 -2.36 2.23 13.26
N HIS A 51 -2.57 3.38 12.65
CA HIS A 51 -1.68 4.53 12.74
C HIS A 51 -2.38 5.67 13.45
N ALA A 52 -1.72 6.22 14.47
CA ALA A 52 -2.22 7.42 15.15
C ALA A 52 -1.83 8.66 14.33
N GLY A 53 -2.77 9.59 14.18
CA GLY A 53 -2.49 10.92 13.64
C GLY A 53 -2.26 11.01 12.14
N LEU A 54 -2.50 9.95 11.38
CA LEU A 54 -2.42 10.01 9.93
C LEU A 54 -3.49 9.13 9.27
N ASP A 55 -3.91 9.55 8.08
CA ASP A 55 -4.80 8.76 7.24
C ASP A 55 -3.99 8.04 6.19
N LYS A 56 -4.49 6.89 5.73
CA LYS A 56 -3.83 6.08 4.72
C LYS A 56 -4.79 5.72 3.61
N VAL A 57 -4.31 5.83 2.38
CA VAL A 57 -5.06 5.41 1.19
C VAL A 57 -4.30 4.26 0.55
N TYR A 58 -5.00 3.17 0.27
CA TYR A 58 -4.50 2.09 -0.57
C TYR A 58 -5.18 2.12 -1.92
N HIS A 59 -4.41 1.96 -2.98
CA HIS A 59 -4.94 1.79 -4.33
C HIS A 59 -4.26 0.57 -4.95
N VAL A 60 -5.04 -0.46 -5.26
CA VAL A 60 -4.51 -1.70 -5.83
C VAL A 60 -4.17 -1.50 -7.29
N LEU A 61 -2.90 -1.70 -7.64
CA LEU A 61 -2.39 -1.50 -9.00
C LEU A 61 -2.39 -2.80 -9.81
N ALA A 62 -2.09 -3.93 -9.17
CA ALA A 62 -2.01 -5.22 -9.84
C ALA A 62 -2.27 -6.36 -8.84
N GLY A 63 -2.87 -7.44 -9.32
CA GLY A 63 -3.14 -8.61 -8.52
C GLY A 63 -4.46 -8.53 -7.75
N SER A 64 -4.62 -9.44 -6.79
CA SER A 64 -5.82 -9.54 -5.95
C SER A 64 -5.44 -10.04 -4.56
N GLY A 65 -6.30 -9.80 -3.59
CA GLY A 65 -6.06 -10.24 -2.22
C GLY A 65 -7.21 -9.82 -1.33
N LEU A 66 -6.89 -9.60 -0.05
CA LEU A 66 -7.86 -9.16 0.95
C LEU A 66 -7.35 -7.92 1.68
N PHE A 67 -8.23 -6.94 1.86
CA PHE A 67 -8.06 -5.94 2.89
C PHE A 67 -8.48 -6.57 4.22
N LEU A 68 -7.59 -6.51 5.21
CA LEU A 68 -7.87 -6.97 6.57
C LEU A 68 -8.42 -5.78 7.35
N LEU A 69 -9.64 -5.93 7.86
CA LEU A 69 -10.29 -4.93 8.69
C LEU A 69 -10.64 -5.56 10.02
N GLU A 70 -10.93 -4.74 11.02
CA GLU A 70 -11.33 -5.27 12.31
C GLU A 70 -12.65 -6.03 12.17
N GLY A 71 -12.63 -7.32 12.48
CA GLY A 71 -13.80 -8.18 12.43
C GLY A 71 -14.23 -8.65 11.04
N ARG A 72 -13.50 -8.31 9.98
CA ARG A 72 -13.84 -8.78 8.63
C ARG A 72 -12.67 -8.67 7.64
N GLU A 73 -12.78 -9.41 6.56
CA GLU A 73 -11.87 -9.37 5.43
C GLU A 73 -12.66 -8.97 4.18
N VAL A 74 -12.11 -8.07 3.37
CA VAL A 74 -12.79 -7.53 2.19
C VAL A 74 -11.95 -7.80 0.94
N PRO A 75 -12.52 -8.45 -0.08
CA PRO A 75 -11.77 -8.70 -1.33
C PRO A 75 -11.27 -7.41 -1.98
N MET A 76 -10.05 -7.48 -2.53
CA MET A 76 -9.47 -6.41 -3.34
C MET A 76 -9.02 -6.95 -4.68
N THR A 77 -9.16 -6.12 -5.71
CA THR A 77 -8.66 -6.39 -7.06
C THR A 77 -8.05 -5.10 -7.62
N ALA A 78 -7.31 -5.23 -8.72
CA ALA A 78 -6.73 -4.05 -9.39
C ALA A 78 -7.80 -2.98 -9.64
N GLY A 79 -7.49 -1.74 -9.30
CA GLY A 79 -8.40 -0.61 -9.39
C GLY A 79 -9.17 -0.31 -8.11
N THR A 80 -9.18 -1.22 -7.12
CA THR A 80 -9.88 -1.00 -5.85
C THR A 80 -9.12 0.00 -4.99
N LEU A 81 -9.85 0.85 -4.28
CA LEU A 81 -9.28 1.83 -3.36
C LEU A 81 -9.91 1.65 -1.97
N LEU A 82 -9.08 1.73 -0.93
CA LEU A 82 -9.52 1.72 0.46
C LEU A 82 -8.90 2.91 1.18
N VAL A 83 -9.72 3.64 1.93
CA VAL A 83 -9.22 4.66 2.85
C VAL A 83 -9.27 4.12 4.27
N ALA A 84 -8.13 4.15 4.94
CA ALA A 84 -8.01 3.78 6.34
C ALA A 84 -7.74 5.07 7.15
N PRO A 85 -8.78 5.63 7.78
CA PRO A 85 -8.60 6.82 8.61
C PRO A 85 -7.68 6.55 9.80
N ALA A 86 -7.16 7.61 10.39
CA ALA A 86 -6.31 7.52 11.58
C ALA A 86 -6.97 6.64 12.64
N GLU A 87 -6.15 5.75 13.25
CA GLU A 87 -6.53 4.86 14.34
C GLU A 87 -7.48 3.71 13.95
N VAL A 88 -7.90 3.63 12.69
CA VAL A 88 -8.75 2.52 12.22
C VAL A 88 -7.85 1.35 11.78
N PRO A 89 -8.01 0.16 12.38
CA PRO A 89 -7.19 -1.01 12.03
C PRO A 89 -7.36 -1.41 10.56
N HIS A 90 -6.25 -1.76 9.93
CA HIS A 90 -6.22 -2.19 8.54
C HIS A 90 -4.98 -3.05 8.27
N GLY A 91 -5.06 -3.85 7.24
CA GLY A 91 -3.93 -4.67 6.77
C GLY A 91 -4.24 -5.23 5.39
N ILE A 92 -3.32 -6.03 4.87
CA ILE A 92 -3.44 -6.63 3.54
C ILE A 92 -2.88 -8.05 3.57
N ARG A 93 -3.54 -8.97 2.87
CA ARG A 93 -2.99 -10.30 2.61
C ARG A 93 -3.10 -10.62 1.12
N ASN A 94 -2.01 -11.08 0.53
CA ASN A 94 -2.04 -11.60 -0.82
C ASN A 94 -2.52 -13.05 -0.80
N THR A 95 -3.78 -13.26 -1.14
CA THR A 95 -4.40 -14.59 -1.20
C THR A 95 -4.45 -15.13 -2.62
N GLY A 96 -3.93 -14.37 -3.58
CA GLY A 96 -3.89 -14.80 -4.98
C GLY A 96 -2.68 -15.66 -5.29
N SER A 97 -2.57 -16.07 -6.55
CA SER A 97 -1.46 -16.86 -7.06
C SER A 97 -0.40 -16.03 -7.79
N THR A 98 -0.62 -14.73 -7.92
CA THR A 98 0.29 -13.78 -8.57
C THR A 98 0.69 -12.68 -7.60
N ARG A 99 1.65 -11.86 -8.02
CA ARG A 99 2.10 -10.71 -7.24
C ARG A 99 0.99 -9.69 -7.06
N LEU A 100 0.94 -9.10 -5.86
CA LEU A 100 0.01 -8.03 -5.50
C LEU A 100 0.82 -6.76 -5.31
N LEU A 101 0.43 -5.69 -6.01
CA LEU A 101 1.08 -4.39 -5.90
C LEU A 101 0.06 -3.34 -5.50
N VAL A 102 0.34 -2.63 -4.42
CA VAL A 102 -0.57 -1.64 -3.85
C VAL A 102 0.15 -0.31 -3.68
N LEU A 103 -0.43 0.76 -4.22
CA LEU A 103 0.01 2.12 -3.96
C LEU A 103 -0.51 2.53 -2.58
N ALA A 104 0.35 3.07 -1.74
CA ALA A 104 -0.02 3.54 -0.41
C ALA A 104 0.33 5.03 -0.28
N ILE A 105 -0.64 5.81 0.20
CA ILE A 105 -0.44 7.24 0.46
C ILE A 105 -0.75 7.46 1.94
N LEU A 106 0.18 8.07 2.67
CA LEU A 106 0.02 8.41 4.08
C LEU A 106 0.11 9.93 4.24
N ALA A 107 -0.85 10.50 4.95
CA ALA A 107 -0.90 11.95 5.16
C ALA A 107 -1.39 12.27 6.58
N PRO A 108 -0.63 13.08 7.34
CA PRO A 108 0.71 13.54 7.03
C PRO A 108 1.72 12.40 6.96
N SER A 109 2.93 12.69 6.52
CA SER A 109 4.01 11.70 6.50
C SER A 109 4.32 11.19 7.92
N PRO A 110 4.55 9.88 8.09
CA PRO A 110 4.92 9.35 9.40
C PRO A 110 6.30 9.79 9.88
#